data_450826a7578e18e981f3bd8d7bacae25
#
_entry.id   450826a7578e18e981f3bd8d7bacae25
#
_cell.length_a   1.000
_cell.length_b   1.000
_cell.length_c   1.000
_cell.angle_alpha   90.00
_cell.angle_beta   90.00
_cell.angle_gamma   90.00
#
_symmetry.space_group_name_H-M   'P 1'
#
loop_
_entity.id
_entity.type
_entity.pdbx_description
1 polymer ?
#
loop_
_entity_poly.entity_id
_entity_poly.type
_entity_poly.pdbx_seq_one_letter_code
_entity_poly.pdbx_strand_id
1 'polypeptide(L)'
;DAQAAIANAQMKQAGIDMEIDTAGRKVDQLEQYVHLGPLAESFANPGSVMLLDEIDKAPRELPNNLLFLLSERKIVIPETQQVISCEPGKMPVIVITSNHEQDLPAPFIRRCIYMYIEFPPPERMREIVRMHHPGANENMVKAAIEIFYQLRELNLTRKPSTGEILDWIAYLVRENIQSLKDIERLKGAQTLVKHRDDRELLQLIQEKGISSASQAKSGRW
;
A
#
# COMPACT_ATOMS: atom_id res chain seq x y z
N ASP A 1 20.98 -28.23 22.61
CA ASP A 1 20.68 -28.90 21.35
C ASP A 1 21.79 -29.85 20.95
N ALA A 2 21.46 -31.13 20.72
CA ALA A 2 22.44 -32.19 20.40
C ALA A 2 23.28 -31.82 19.15
N GLN A 3 22.74 -31.08 18.19
CA GLN A 3 23.47 -30.63 17.00
C GLN A 3 24.55 -29.58 17.31
N ALA A 4 24.29 -28.66 18.21
CA ALA A 4 25.28 -27.65 18.63
C ALA A 4 26.40 -28.32 19.46
N ALA A 5 26.08 -29.33 20.28
CA ALA A 5 27.06 -30.11 21.04
C ALA A 5 27.96 -30.95 20.12
N ILE A 6 27.38 -31.53 19.05
CA ILE A 6 28.12 -32.30 18.04
C ILE A 6 29.02 -31.37 17.21
N ALA A 7 28.54 -30.19 16.80
CA ALA A 7 29.33 -29.21 16.08
C ALA A 7 30.51 -28.71 16.92
N ASN A 8 30.30 -28.38 18.18
CA ASN A 8 31.36 -27.97 19.11
C ASN A 8 32.39 -29.11 19.37
N ALA A 9 31.95 -30.36 19.44
CA ALA A 9 32.84 -31.49 19.56
C ALA A 9 33.69 -31.72 18.29
N GLN A 10 33.12 -31.55 17.12
CA GLN A 10 33.83 -31.64 15.84
C GLN A 10 34.84 -30.51 15.64
N MET A 11 34.52 -29.28 16.05
CA MET A 11 35.44 -28.16 16.02
C MET A 11 36.64 -28.34 16.97
N LYS A 12 36.41 -28.86 18.15
CA LYS A 12 37.49 -29.19 19.10
C LYS A 12 38.45 -30.27 18.57
N GLN A 13 37.93 -31.25 17.84
CA GLN A 13 38.76 -32.28 17.17
C GLN A 13 39.57 -31.71 15.98
N ALA A 14 39.13 -30.63 15.39
CA ALA A 14 39.82 -29.97 14.27
C ALA A 14 40.89 -28.99 14.72
N GLY A 15 41.15 -28.81 16.02
CA GLY A 15 42.16 -27.87 16.57
C GLY A 15 41.87 -26.41 16.29
N ILE A 16 40.61 -26.08 15.99
CA ILE A 16 40.15 -24.70 15.82
C ILE A 16 39.62 -24.28 17.19
N ASP A 17 40.51 -23.66 18.01
CA ASP A 17 40.13 -22.93 19.22
C ASP A 17 39.48 -21.61 18.82
N MET A 18 38.35 -21.68 18.17
CA MET A 18 37.39 -20.59 18.16
C MET A 18 36.54 -20.77 19.40
N GLU A 19 36.98 -20.14 20.51
CA GLU A 19 36.01 -19.67 21.49
C GLU A 19 35.03 -18.79 20.74
N ILE A 20 33.94 -19.39 20.27
CA ILE A 20 32.76 -18.62 19.98
C ILE A 20 32.43 -18.02 21.32
N ASP A 21 32.72 -16.74 21.45
CA ASP A 21 32.34 -15.93 22.60
C ASP A 21 30.81 -15.94 22.68
N THR A 22 30.29 -17.02 23.21
CA THR A 22 28.96 -17.13 23.77
C THR A 22 28.98 -16.49 25.13
N ALA A 23 29.70 -15.35 25.26
CA ALA A 23 29.82 -14.58 26.48
C ALA A 23 28.45 -14.39 27.09
N GLY A 24 28.06 -15.27 27.98
CA GLY A 24 26.90 -15.15 28.85
C GLY A 24 25.53 -15.42 28.23
N ARG A 25 25.43 -15.78 26.97
CA ARG A 25 24.14 -16.09 26.31
C ARG A 25 23.84 -17.59 26.46
N LYS A 26 23.16 -17.93 27.52
CA LYS A 26 22.61 -19.28 27.70
C LYS A 26 21.57 -19.54 26.60
N VAL A 27 21.69 -20.64 25.89
CA VAL A 27 20.72 -21.11 24.88
C VAL A 27 19.29 -21.20 25.46
N ASP A 28 19.18 -21.27 26.79
CA ASP A 28 17.92 -21.31 27.52
C ASP A 28 17.17 -19.98 27.64
N GLN A 29 17.72 -18.89 27.10
CA GLN A 29 17.06 -17.56 27.16
C GLN A 29 16.65 -17.09 25.75
N LEU A 30 15.80 -17.88 25.08
CA LEU A 30 15.18 -17.49 23.79
C LEU A 30 14.57 -16.09 23.84
N GLU A 31 14.09 -15.67 25.00
CA GLU A 31 13.54 -14.32 25.25
C GLU A 31 14.48 -13.16 24.84
N GLN A 32 15.80 -13.37 24.96
CA GLN A 32 16.79 -12.34 24.59
C GLN A 32 16.97 -12.15 23.09
N TYR A 33 16.47 -13.11 22.30
CA TYR A 33 16.57 -13.10 20.83
C TYR A 33 15.24 -12.78 20.16
N VAL A 34 14.15 -12.72 20.92
CA VAL A 34 12.84 -12.39 20.39
C VAL A 34 12.70 -10.88 20.34
N HIS A 35 12.58 -10.34 19.13
CA HIS A 35 12.19 -8.98 18.89
C HIS A 35 10.69 -8.92 18.60
N LEU A 36 9.97 -8.15 19.41
CA LEU A 36 8.54 -7.95 19.18
C LEU A 36 8.33 -7.20 17.88
N GLY A 37 7.45 -7.69 17.02
CA GLY A 37 6.98 -6.93 15.87
C GLY A 37 6.03 -5.81 16.30
N PRO A 38 5.76 -4.81 15.41
CA PRO A 38 4.98 -3.62 15.73
C PRO A 38 3.61 -3.90 16.34
N LEU A 39 2.97 -5.02 15.95
CA LEU A 39 1.68 -5.42 16.51
C LEU A 39 1.79 -5.83 17.98
N ALA A 40 2.79 -6.64 18.33
CA ALA A 40 3.02 -7.06 19.71
C ALA A 40 3.47 -5.88 20.58
N GLU A 41 4.30 -4.99 20.04
CA GLU A 41 4.69 -3.75 20.71
C GLU A 41 3.48 -2.84 20.99
N SER A 42 2.55 -2.74 20.05
CA SER A 42 1.33 -1.91 20.24
C SER A 42 0.45 -2.46 21.37
N PHE A 43 0.39 -3.77 21.55
CA PHE A 43 -0.34 -4.41 22.65
C PHE A 43 0.34 -4.22 24.00
N ALA A 44 1.67 -4.17 24.02
CA ALA A 44 2.45 -3.90 25.23
C ALA A 44 2.39 -2.42 25.65
N ASN A 45 2.05 -1.50 24.74
CA ASN A 45 2.03 -0.06 24.99
C ASN A 45 0.60 0.51 24.97
N PRO A 46 -0.05 0.66 26.12
CA PRO A 46 -1.39 1.20 26.20
C PRO A 46 -1.53 2.58 25.55
N GLY A 47 -2.64 2.78 24.80
CA GLY A 47 -2.92 4.04 24.11
C GLY A 47 -2.13 4.29 22.83
N SER A 48 -1.39 3.28 22.35
CA SER A 48 -0.72 3.33 21.05
C SER A 48 -1.72 3.34 19.89
N VAL A 49 -1.28 3.84 18.73
CA VAL A 49 -2.00 3.74 17.45
C VAL A 49 -1.18 2.88 16.51
N MET A 50 -1.82 1.85 15.95
CA MET A 50 -1.23 0.92 15.01
C MET A 50 -1.85 1.11 13.63
N LEU A 51 -1.05 1.24 12.59
CA LEU A 51 -1.48 1.22 11.20
C LEU A 51 -1.15 -0.13 10.57
N LEU A 52 -2.16 -0.78 10.02
CA LEU A 52 -2.05 -1.95 9.15
C LEU A 52 -2.39 -1.50 7.72
N ASP A 53 -1.37 -1.13 6.98
CA ASP A 53 -1.53 -0.60 5.63
C ASP A 53 -1.67 -1.73 4.61
N GLU A 54 -2.58 -1.56 3.63
CA GLU A 54 -2.80 -2.50 2.53
C GLU A 54 -3.04 -3.95 2.98
N ILE A 55 -3.96 -4.16 3.93
CA ILE A 55 -4.26 -5.48 4.51
C ILE A 55 -4.68 -6.52 3.46
N ASP A 56 -5.25 -6.09 2.34
CA ASP A 56 -5.66 -6.91 1.21
C ASP A 56 -4.48 -7.53 0.43
N LYS A 57 -3.25 -7.03 0.62
CA LYS A 57 -2.02 -7.63 0.06
C LYS A 57 -1.38 -8.67 0.98
N ALA A 58 -1.85 -8.75 2.22
CA ALA A 58 -1.35 -9.72 3.17
C ALA A 58 -1.85 -11.14 2.88
N PRO A 59 -1.18 -12.19 3.40
CA PRO A 59 -1.69 -13.55 3.32
C PRO A 59 -3.12 -13.65 3.85
N ARG A 60 -3.97 -14.47 3.21
CA ARG A 60 -5.41 -14.60 3.53
C ARG A 60 -5.69 -15.00 4.99
N GLU A 61 -4.73 -15.62 5.64
CA GLU A 61 -4.82 -16.04 7.04
C GLU A 61 -4.68 -14.86 8.00
N LEU A 62 -4.00 -13.78 7.60
CA LEU A 62 -3.73 -12.64 8.50
C LEU A 62 -5.00 -11.97 9.02
N PRO A 63 -6.02 -11.62 8.21
CA PRO A 63 -7.27 -11.07 8.71
C PRO A 63 -7.97 -11.98 9.74
N ASN A 64 -7.92 -13.29 9.54
CA ASN A 64 -8.52 -14.26 10.47
C ASN A 64 -7.72 -14.34 11.79
N ASN A 65 -6.40 -14.31 11.72
CA ASN A 65 -5.53 -14.29 12.90
C ASN A 65 -5.74 -13.00 13.71
N LEU A 66 -5.91 -11.87 13.04
CA LEU A 66 -6.23 -10.60 13.69
C LEU A 66 -7.58 -10.65 14.41
N LEU A 67 -8.59 -11.33 13.85
CA LEU A 67 -9.88 -11.51 14.52
C LEU A 67 -9.74 -12.19 15.88
N PHE A 68 -8.97 -13.26 15.93
CA PHE A 68 -8.70 -13.99 17.17
C PHE A 68 -7.99 -13.07 18.18
N LEU A 69 -6.92 -12.42 17.75
CA LEU A 69 -6.12 -11.51 18.55
C LEU A 69 -6.94 -10.37 19.16
N LEU A 70 -7.78 -9.72 18.32
CA LEU A 70 -8.65 -8.63 18.75
C LEU A 70 -9.75 -9.09 19.74
N SER A 71 -10.26 -10.30 19.55
CA SER A 71 -11.29 -10.88 20.42
C SER A 71 -10.71 -11.30 21.78
N GLU A 72 -9.59 -11.97 21.79
CA GLU A 72 -8.92 -12.48 22.98
C GLU A 72 -8.08 -11.40 23.70
N ARG A 73 -7.74 -10.29 23.01
CA ARG A 73 -6.89 -9.19 23.51
C ARG A 73 -5.54 -9.67 24.01
N LYS A 74 -5.00 -10.72 23.35
CA LYS A 74 -3.71 -11.30 23.69
C LYS A 74 -2.97 -11.77 22.46
N ILE A 75 -1.65 -11.71 22.54
CA ILE A 75 -0.71 -12.24 21.56
C ILE A 75 0.11 -13.29 22.27
N VAL A 76 0.21 -14.48 21.69
CA VAL A 76 1.12 -15.53 22.15
C VAL A 76 2.34 -15.53 21.25
N ILE A 77 3.52 -15.43 21.82
CA ILE A 77 4.79 -15.53 21.10
C ILE A 77 5.15 -17.03 21.04
N PRO A 78 5.12 -17.66 19.86
CA PRO A 78 5.26 -19.12 19.77
C PRO A 78 6.60 -19.63 20.31
N GLU A 79 7.68 -18.85 20.13
CA GLU A 79 9.05 -19.22 20.46
C GLU A 79 9.29 -19.31 21.97
N THR A 80 8.68 -18.39 22.73
CA THR A 80 8.87 -18.27 24.18
C THR A 80 7.63 -18.68 24.98
N GLN A 81 6.49 -18.91 24.32
CA GLN A 81 5.19 -19.11 24.94
C GLN A 81 4.75 -17.92 25.81
N GLN A 82 5.44 -16.78 25.69
CA GLN A 82 5.07 -15.55 26.39
C GLN A 82 3.73 -15.01 25.86
N VAL A 83 2.86 -14.59 26.78
CA VAL A 83 1.56 -14.00 26.47
C VAL A 83 1.61 -12.50 26.75
N ILE A 84 1.43 -11.69 25.71
CA ILE A 84 1.22 -10.26 25.82
C ILE A 84 -0.29 -10.03 25.81
N SER A 85 -0.83 -9.47 26.88
CA SER A 85 -2.27 -9.22 27.02
C SER A 85 -2.55 -7.74 27.24
N CYS A 86 -3.69 -7.30 26.73
CA CYS A 86 -4.16 -5.94 26.88
C CYS A 86 -5.41 -5.90 27.76
N GLU A 87 -5.43 -5.03 28.77
CA GLU A 87 -6.61 -4.81 29.60
C GLU A 87 -7.77 -4.18 28.80
N PRO A 88 -9.02 -4.48 29.20
CA PRO A 88 -10.16 -3.77 28.63
C PRO A 88 -9.99 -2.25 28.75
N GLY A 89 -10.18 -1.52 27.66
CA GLY A 89 -10.02 -0.07 27.60
C GLY A 89 -8.59 0.44 27.37
N LYS A 90 -7.59 -0.46 27.33
CA LYS A 90 -6.21 -0.11 27.02
C LYS A 90 -5.74 -0.66 25.66
N MET A 91 -6.66 -1.20 24.88
CA MET A 91 -6.35 -1.69 23.53
C MET A 91 -5.78 -0.58 22.64
N PRO A 92 -4.80 -0.87 21.80
CA PRO A 92 -4.35 0.08 20.80
C PRO A 92 -5.49 0.44 19.84
N VAL A 93 -5.48 1.67 19.33
CA VAL A 93 -6.32 2.02 18.19
C VAL A 93 -5.70 1.43 16.93
N ILE A 94 -6.41 0.53 16.27
CA ILE A 94 -5.92 -0.12 15.06
C ILE A 94 -6.61 0.51 13.86
N VAL A 95 -5.84 1.15 12.99
CA VAL A 95 -6.26 1.71 11.71
C VAL A 95 -5.84 0.73 10.61
N ILE A 96 -6.78 0.35 9.75
CA ILE A 96 -6.55 -0.63 8.70
C ILE A 96 -6.93 0.00 7.38
N THR A 97 -6.04 -0.07 6.37
CA THR A 97 -6.33 0.37 5.01
C THR A 97 -6.43 -0.80 4.06
N SER A 98 -7.23 -0.65 3.00
CA SER A 98 -7.37 -1.62 1.92
C SER A 98 -7.70 -0.90 0.61
N ASN A 99 -7.09 -1.36 -0.48
CA ASN A 99 -7.37 -0.88 -1.84
C ASN A 99 -8.42 -1.74 -2.57
N HIS A 100 -9.04 -2.70 -1.90
CA HIS A 100 -9.98 -3.67 -2.49
C HIS A 100 -9.39 -4.52 -3.63
N GLU A 101 -8.09 -4.80 -3.60
CA GLU A 101 -7.47 -5.73 -4.55
C GLU A 101 -7.89 -7.18 -4.28
N GLN A 102 -8.18 -7.49 -3.01
CA GLN A 102 -8.77 -8.76 -2.58
C GLN A 102 -9.89 -8.51 -1.57
N ASP A 103 -10.91 -9.35 -1.61
CA ASP A 103 -12.01 -9.26 -0.66
C ASP A 103 -11.56 -9.69 0.75
N LEU A 104 -11.84 -8.85 1.72
CA LEU A 104 -11.62 -9.16 3.12
C LEU A 104 -12.77 -10.03 3.66
N PRO A 105 -12.48 -10.96 4.59
CA PRO A 105 -13.50 -11.82 5.18
C PRO A 105 -14.63 -11.01 5.83
N ALA A 106 -15.89 -11.36 5.54
CA ALA A 106 -17.04 -10.66 6.11
C ALA A 106 -17.05 -10.62 7.66
N PRO A 107 -16.61 -11.66 8.40
CA PRO A 107 -16.46 -11.60 9.85
C PRO A 107 -15.45 -10.56 10.31
N PHE A 108 -14.41 -10.29 9.51
CA PHE A 108 -13.42 -9.26 9.81
C PHE A 108 -14.01 -7.85 9.66
N ILE A 109 -14.63 -7.56 8.51
CA ILE A 109 -15.25 -6.26 8.24
C ILE A 109 -16.31 -5.90 9.29
N ARG A 110 -17.12 -6.88 9.74
CA ARG A 110 -18.17 -6.67 10.76
C ARG A 110 -17.65 -6.20 12.12
N ARG A 111 -16.36 -6.37 12.41
CA ARG A 111 -15.71 -5.94 13.65
C ARG A 111 -15.00 -4.60 13.53
N CYS A 112 -14.96 -4.03 12.31
CA CYS A 112 -14.35 -2.75 12.02
C CYS A 112 -15.41 -1.65 11.94
N ILE A 113 -15.02 -0.44 12.31
CA ILE A 113 -15.74 0.77 11.88
C ILE A 113 -15.26 1.02 10.45
N TYR A 114 -16.15 0.78 9.49
CA TYR A 114 -15.82 0.88 8.09
C TYR A 114 -16.06 2.30 7.56
N MET A 115 -15.06 2.86 6.89
CA MET A 115 -15.16 4.13 6.20
C MET A 115 -14.66 3.97 4.77
N TYR A 116 -15.54 4.23 3.81
CA TYR A 116 -15.16 4.25 2.40
C TYR A 116 -14.66 5.64 2.03
N ILE A 117 -13.46 5.70 1.43
CA ILE A 117 -12.88 6.93 0.91
C ILE A 117 -13.09 6.94 -0.59
N GLU A 118 -14.03 7.75 -1.05
CA GLU A 118 -14.30 7.92 -2.47
C GLU A 118 -13.14 8.62 -3.19
N PHE A 119 -13.01 8.31 -4.48
CA PHE A 119 -12.07 9.03 -5.33
C PHE A 119 -12.48 10.52 -5.40
N PRO A 120 -11.54 11.46 -5.25
CA PRO A 120 -11.89 12.89 -5.21
C PRO A 120 -12.69 13.32 -6.44
N PRO A 121 -13.78 14.11 -6.31
CA PRO A 121 -14.46 14.72 -7.45
C PRO A 121 -13.59 15.80 -8.11
N PRO A 122 -13.90 16.26 -9.35
CA PRO A 122 -13.08 17.21 -10.09
C PRO A 122 -12.75 18.51 -9.33
N GLU A 123 -13.68 19.03 -8.54
CA GLU A 123 -13.49 20.25 -7.75
C GLU A 123 -12.44 20.03 -6.67
N ARG A 124 -12.55 18.91 -5.95
CA ARG A 124 -11.57 18.55 -4.91
C ARG A 124 -10.21 18.22 -5.52
N MET A 125 -10.18 17.57 -6.67
CA MET A 125 -8.95 17.30 -7.40
C MET A 125 -8.24 18.61 -7.79
N ARG A 126 -9.00 19.66 -8.17
CA ARG A 126 -8.42 20.98 -8.47
C ARG A 126 -7.75 21.60 -7.26
N GLU A 127 -8.36 21.49 -6.09
CA GLU A 127 -7.75 21.95 -4.83
C GLU A 127 -6.45 21.20 -4.53
N ILE A 128 -6.45 19.87 -4.66
CA ILE A 128 -5.27 19.03 -4.45
C ILE A 128 -4.15 19.46 -5.41
N VAL A 129 -4.46 19.63 -6.70
CA VAL A 129 -3.48 20.09 -7.69
C VAL A 129 -2.92 21.46 -7.34
N ARG A 130 -3.75 22.42 -6.94
CA ARG A 130 -3.28 23.75 -6.50
C ARG A 130 -2.34 23.71 -5.31
N MET A 131 -2.59 22.82 -4.37
CA MET A 131 -1.71 22.63 -3.21
C MET A 131 -0.33 22.11 -3.61
N HIS A 132 -0.28 21.19 -4.58
CA HIS A 132 0.97 20.58 -5.04
C HIS A 132 1.70 21.40 -6.12
N HIS A 133 0.95 22.14 -6.94
CA HIS A 133 1.46 22.93 -8.07
C HIS A 133 0.88 24.35 -8.07
N PRO A 134 1.21 25.19 -7.06
CA PRO A 134 0.59 26.51 -6.88
C PRO A 134 0.87 27.51 -8.04
N GLY A 135 1.92 27.25 -8.84
CA GLY A 135 2.27 28.07 -10.02
C GLY A 135 1.75 27.55 -11.36
N ALA A 136 0.96 26.46 -11.37
CA ALA A 136 0.46 25.89 -12.62
C ALA A 136 -0.62 26.80 -13.25
N ASN A 137 -0.64 26.86 -14.59
CA ASN A 137 -1.64 27.61 -15.33
C ASN A 137 -3.04 27.03 -15.11
N GLU A 138 -3.98 27.84 -14.64
CA GLU A 138 -5.34 27.40 -14.27
C GLU A 138 -6.11 26.79 -15.45
N ASN A 139 -5.98 27.32 -16.68
CA ASN A 139 -6.64 26.76 -17.85
C ASN A 139 -6.08 25.39 -18.22
N MET A 140 -4.77 25.24 -18.14
CA MET A 140 -4.10 23.95 -18.34
C MET A 140 -4.54 22.93 -17.29
N VAL A 141 -4.57 23.31 -16.02
CA VAL A 141 -5.01 22.45 -14.91
C VAL A 141 -6.46 22.01 -15.10
N LYS A 142 -7.35 22.94 -15.46
CA LYS A 142 -8.75 22.63 -15.73
C LYS A 142 -8.89 21.61 -16.85
N ALA A 143 -8.24 21.84 -17.99
CA ALA A 143 -8.27 20.94 -19.13
C ALA A 143 -7.67 19.55 -18.76
N ALA A 144 -6.55 19.53 -18.05
CA ALA A 144 -5.91 18.28 -17.63
C ALA A 144 -6.83 17.46 -16.71
N ILE A 145 -7.52 18.08 -15.77
CA ILE A 145 -8.49 17.42 -14.89
C ILE A 145 -9.66 16.86 -15.70
N GLU A 146 -10.23 17.62 -16.62
CA GLU A 146 -11.34 17.17 -17.47
C GLU A 146 -10.93 15.93 -18.29
N ILE A 147 -9.78 15.98 -18.94
CA ILE A 147 -9.23 14.85 -19.72
C ILE A 147 -8.92 13.64 -18.84
N PHE A 148 -8.37 13.87 -17.64
CA PHE A 148 -8.09 12.81 -16.69
C PHE A 148 -9.35 12.05 -16.27
N TYR A 149 -10.46 12.73 -15.98
CA TYR A 149 -11.72 12.07 -15.65
C TYR A 149 -12.32 11.34 -16.85
N GLN A 150 -12.26 11.92 -18.06
CA GLN A 150 -12.64 11.20 -19.28
C GLN A 150 -11.83 9.92 -19.48
N LEU A 151 -10.50 9.98 -19.24
CA LEU A 151 -9.64 8.80 -19.30
C LEU A 151 -10.06 7.73 -18.29
N ARG A 152 -10.45 8.11 -17.08
CA ARG A 152 -10.93 7.18 -16.04
C ARG A 152 -12.25 6.51 -16.37
N GLU A 153 -13.06 7.09 -17.24
CA GLU A 153 -14.29 6.47 -17.75
C GLU A 153 -14.05 5.45 -18.87
N LEU A 154 -12.85 5.42 -19.45
CA LEU A 154 -12.47 4.41 -20.42
C LEU A 154 -12.22 3.05 -19.74
N ASN A 155 -12.25 1.98 -20.55
CA ASN A 155 -11.99 0.63 -20.06
C ASN A 155 -10.47 0.36 -19.95
N LEU A 156 -9.84 0.99 -18.98
CA LEU A 156 -8.44 0.77 -18.65
C LEU A 156 -8.31 -0.42 -17.70
N THR A 157 -7.24 -1.18 -17.87
CA THR A 157 -6.85 -2.26 -16.96
C THR A 157 -6.65 -1.74 -15.53
N ARG A 158 -6.06 -0.55 -15.42
CA ARG A 158 -5.92 0.17 -14.16
C ARG A 158 -6.23 1.66 -14.36
N LYS A 159 -7.23 2.13 -13.65
CA LYS A 159 -7.58 3.56 -13.66
C LYS A 159 -6.47 4.37 -12.96
N PRO A 160 -6.00 5.48 -13.57
CA PRO A 160 -4.98 6.31 -12.94
C PRO A 160 -5.49 6.95 -11.64
N SER A 161 -4.59 7.07 -10.68
CA SER A 161 -4.80 7.57 -9.32
C SER A 161 -4.54 9.07 -9.21
N THR A 162 -4.74 9.62 -8.00
CA THR A 162 -4.41 11.01 -7.67
C THR A 162 -2.91 11.30 -7.84
N GLY A 163 -2.03 10.37 -7.48
CA GLY A 163 -0.59 10.55 -7.67
C GLY A 163 -0.23 10.70 -9.15
N GLU A 164 -0.82 9.89 -10.01
CA GLU A 164 -0.53 9.91 -11.44
C GLU A 164 -1.00 11.19 -12.15
N ILE A 165 -2.12 11.80 -11.74
CA ILE A 165 -2.50 13.13 -12.28
C ILE A 165 -1.55 14.22 -11.80
N LEU A 166 -1.07 14.16 -10.55
CA LEU A 166 -0.08 15.12 -10.05
C LEU A 166 1.24 15.01 -10.83
N ASP A 167 1.72 13.80 -11.07
CA ASP A 167 2.90 13.56 -11.91
C ASP A 167 2.72 14.07 -13.33
N TRP A 168 1.52 13.88 -13.92
CA TRP A 168 1.22 14.35 -15.25
C TRP A 168 1.21 15.89 -15.32
N ILE A 169 0.59 16.53 -14.36
CA ILE A 169 0.58 18.01 -14.29
C ILE A 169 2.00 18.54 -14.08
N ALA A 170 2.81 17.91 -13.22
CA ALA A 170 4.22 18.26 -13.08
C ALA A 170 4.97 18.16 -14.41
N TYR A 171 4.71 17.12 -15.20
CA TYR A 171 5.26 16.97 -16.55
C TYR A 171 4.79 18.08 -17.48
N LEU A 172 3.49 18.38 -17.53
CA LEU A 172 2.94 19.44 -18.38
C LEU A 172 3.54 20.82 -18.05
N VAL A 173 3.72 21.12 -16.76
CA VAL A 173 4.34 22.37 -16.29
C VAL A 173 5.82 22.42 -16.71
N ARG A 174 6.57 21.37 -16.48
CA ARG A 174 8.00 21.30 -16.80
C ARG A 174 8.27 21.46 -18.31
N GLU A 175 7.46 20.81 -19.13
CA GLU A 175 7.57 20.87 -20.59
C GLU A 175 6.87 22.10 -21.20
N ASN A 176 6.32 23.01 -20.34
CA ASN A 176 5.58 24.21 -20.74
C ASN A 176 4.44 23.93 -21.74
N ILE A 177 3.74 22.79 -21.54
CA ILE A 177 2.62 22.39 -22.40
C ILE A 177 1.36 23.10 -21.96
N GLN A 178 0.87 24.01 -22.79
CA GLN A 178 -0.38 24.77 -22.53
C GLN A 178 -1.42 24.54 -23.63
N SER A 179 -1.05 23.86 -24.69
CA SER A 179 -1.94 23.57 -25.81
C SER A 179 -3.00 22.55 -25.40
N LEU A 180 -4.28 22.89 -25.52
CA LEU A 180 -5.41 21.99 -25.28
C LEU A 180 -5.31 20.72 -26.14
N LYS A 181 -4.87 20.88 -27.40
CA LYS A 181 -4.68 19.74 -28.31
C LYS A 181 -3.63 18.74 -27.81
N ASP A 182 -2.55 19.22 -27.21
CA ASP A 182 -1.51 18.36 -26.65
C ASP A 182 -2.00 17.64 -25.39
N ILE A 183 -2.83 18.32 -24.59
CA ILE A 183 -3.47 17.74 -23.40
C ILE A 183 -4.50 16.67 -23.79
N GLU A 184 -5.36 16.94 -24.77
CA GLU A 184 -6.34 15.99 -25.32
C GLU A 184 -5.70 14.74 -25.92
N ARG A 185 -4.49 14.87 -26.48
CA ARG A 185 -3.69 13.78 -26.99
C ARG A 185 -2.84 13.09 -25.93
N LEU A 186 -3.07 13.41 -24.67
CA LEU A 186 -2.34 12.87 -23.53
C LEU A 186 -0.81 12.93 -23.71
N LYS A 187 -0.28 14.11 -24.07
CA LYS A 187 1.18 14.28 -24.10
C LYS A 187 1.74 13.98 -22.70
N GLY A 188 2.71 13.09 -22.59
CA GLY A 188 3.17 12.57 -21.31
C GLY A 188 2.33 11.41 -20.74
N ALA A 189 1.54 10.72 -21.56
CA ALA A 189 0.62 9.65 -21.15
C ALA A 189 1.26 8.54 -20.30
N GLN A 190 2.57 8.32 -20.41
CA GLN A 190 3.33 7.36 -19.61
C GLN A 190 3.30 7.65 -18.10
N THR A 191 2.95 8.87 -17.71
CA THR A 191 2.76 9.22 -16.29
C THR A 191 1.41 8.74 -15.77
N LEU A 192 0.39 8.68 -16.64
CA LEU A 192 -0.99 8.32 -16.30
C LEU A 192 -1.28 6.84 -16.47
N VAL A 193 -0.80 6.23 -17.56
CA VAL A 193 -1.13 4.85 -17.92
C VAL A 193 0.13 4.05 -18.04
N LYS A 194 0.30 3.10 -17.14
CA LYS A 194 1.54 2.31 -16.97
C LYS A 194 1.37 0.84 -17.39
N HIS A 195 0.11 0.41 -17.69
CA HIS A 195 -0.17 -0.97 -18.03
C HIS A 195 0.06 -1.25 -19.53
N ARG A 196 0.63 -2.42 -19.82
CA ARG A 196 0.99 -2.80 -21.21
C ARG A 196 -0.24 -2.97 -22.11
N ASP A 197 -1.32 -3.53 -21.56
CA ASP A 197 -2.53 -3.86 -22.32
C ASP A 197 -3.29 -2.60 -22.76
N ASP A 198 -3.03 -1.47 -22.13
CA ASP A 198 -3.66 -0.19 -22.46
C ASP A 198 -2.94 0.58 -23.57
N ARG A 199 -1.86 0.01 -24.18
CA ARG A 199 -1.03 0.69 -25.18
C ARG A 199 -1.79 1.06 -26.45
N GLU A 200 -2.60 0.14 -26.97
CA GLU A 200 -3.38 0.40 -28.19
C GLU A 200 -4.37 1.53 -28.00
N LEU A 201 -5.02 1.57 -26.83
CA LEU A 201 -5.91 2.67 -26.46
C LEU A 201 -5.16 3.99 -26.35
N LEU A 202 -3.96 4.00 -25.76
CA LEU A 202 -3.13 5.19 -25.68
C LEU A 202 -2.70 5.70 -27.04
N GLN A 203 -2.27 4.82 -27.94
CA GLN A 203 -1.91 5.18 -29.32
C GLN A 203 -3.08 5.83 -30.03
N LEU A 204 -4.29 5.27 -29.91
CA LEU A 204 -5.50 5.83 -30.49
C LEU A 204 -5.79 7.24 -29.95
N ILE A 205 -5.63 7.45 -28.63
CA ILE A 205 -5.85 8.76 -28.01
C ILE A 205 -4.78 9.76 -28.47
N GLN A 206 -3.52 9.36 -28.57
CA GLN A 206 -2.44 10.22 -29.02
C GLN A 206 -2.61 10.67 -30.48
N GLU A 207 -3.14 9.80 -31.33
CA GLU A 207 -3.40 10.11 -32.72
C GLU A 207 -4.65 10.97 -32.91
N LYS A 208 -5.76 10.59 -32.27
CA LYS A 208 -7.10 11.13 -32.56
C LYS A 208 -7.71 12.01 -31.47
N GLY A 209 -7.09 12.04 -30.28
CA GLY A 209 -7.63 12.67 -29.08
C GLY A 209 -8.58 11.76 -28.28
N ILE A 210 -8.78 12.12 -27.01
CA ILE A 210 -9.56 11.28 -26.07
C ILE A 210 -11.05 11.17 -26.44
N SER A 211 -11.62 12.22 -27.03
CA SER A 211 -13.02 12.23 -27.48
C SER A 211 -13.33 11.14 -28.51
N SER A 212 -12.37 10.83 -29.39
CA SER A 212 -12.50 9.77 -30.39
C SER A 212 -12.45 8.36 -29.74
N ALA A 213 -11.69 8.18 -28.68
CA ALA A 213 -11.62 6.92 -27.93
C ALA A 213 -12.92 6.65 -27.16
N SER A 214 -13.59 7.69 -26.66
CA SER A 214 -14.88 7.57 -25.98
C SER A 214 -16.01 7.14 -26.95
N GLN A 215 -16.00 7.58 -28.19
CA GLN A 215 -17.00 7.20 -29.22
C GLN A 215 -16.81 5.76 -29.71
N ALA A 216 -15.59 5.25 -29.79
CA ALA A 216 -15.30 3.88 -30.17
C ALA A 216 -15.87 2.85 -29.18
N LYS A 217 -16.18 3.27 -27.95
CA LYS A 217 -16.80 2.45 -26.91
C LYS A 217 -18.31 2.29 -27.09
N SER A 218 -19.00 3.30 -27.64
CA SER A 218 -20.47 3.25 -27.85
C SER A 218 -20.91 2.47 -29.08
N GLY A 219 -19.99 2.03 -29.93
CA GLY A 219 -20.28 1.32 -31.19
C GLY A 219 -19.99 -0.19 -31.19
N ARG A 220 -19.60 -0.79 -30.08
CA ARG A 220 -19.45 -2.25 -29.96
C ARG A 220 -20.52 -2.81 -29.01
N TRP A 221 -21.65 -3.15 -29.58
CA TRP A 221 -22.67 -4.10 -29.08
C TRP A 221 -22.81 -5.23 -30.06
#